data_c9442ea8fe06c39b9cd8d0fad902a112
#
_entry.id   c9442ea8fe06c39b9cd8d0fad902a112
#
_cell.length_a   1.000
_cell.length_b   1.000
_cell.length_c   1.000
_cell.angle_alpha   90.00
_cell.angle_beta   90.00
_cell.angle_gamma   90.00
#
_symmetry.space_group_name_H-M   'P 1'
#
loop_
_entity.id
_entity.type
_entity.pdbx_description
1 polymer ?
#
loop_
_entity_poly.entity_id
_entity_poly.type
_entity_poly.pdbx_seq_one_letter_code
_entity_poly.pdbx_strand_id
1 'polypeptide(L)'
;MKIHLFLFLLLSAIISSGCGQTKSPNSDSYTESQIEEDFLITNLELLGKIWGFLKYHHPEVGKGKYDWDDELFQFLPEFMNVKDTRQRDESLLRWIEKYGELPVCTTCKETADAYQKPDFSWVENGNMSAVLKEKIKEIYQNRHQGTHYYIKKAYYDGNPEFINEQPYSTSFPDQNLRLLALYRYWNIIQYFFPYKYLTDKNWDEVLREYIPKFINAKTALEYQLTVLQLASETNDTHARHFLGANEIDLLRGTRYAPFLTNEIDSLRGTRYAPFRVRFIENKLTVTDYFKPELKETAGLEIGDFITHINGKEIEYIIDSIKSYYPASNESARMYYIATDLVRSNNHSIHIVYNSSGKIKQKELTLYERSDLNMNEISNKLSYDSIMIDKDSMFIGYITLETINETEISHIKKSFMNAKGIIIDIRNYPATFVPFSLGNYFTSKRKPFARFTTANLNNPGEFNFSRNVSFLDNDAGNRYSSNIFETPRSEKYFQGKLVVIVNEETISQAEYTAMAFRAGDNTVIIGSQTQGADGNVSFIPLPGGLKAGISGIGVYYPDGRGTQRIGIVPDIEVKPTIKGIIDGKDELLEKAIEIINQK
;
A
#
# COMPACT_ATOMS: atom_id res chain seq x y z
N MET A 1 -22.03 -38.16 3.24
CA MET A 1 -22.59 -37.78 1.92
C MET A 1 -24.08 -37.45 2.08
N LYS A 2 -24.42 -36.33 2.72
CA LYS A 2 -25.80 -35.73 2.82
C LYS A 2 -25.78 -34.50 3.75
N ILE A 3 -24.91 -33.52 3.52
CA ILE A 3 -24.88 -32.22 4.26
C ILE A 3 -24.76 -31.00 3.30
N HIS A 4 -24.86 -31.22 1.99
CA HIS A 4 -24.69 -30.13 1.00
C HIS A 4 -26.01 -29.48 0.52
N LEU A 5 -27.15 -29.61 1.22
CA LEU A 5 -28.45 -29.20 0.64
C LEU A 5 -29.20 -28.13 1.44
N PHE A 6 -28.62 -27.41 2.40
CA PHE A 6 -29.42 -26.47 3.20
C PHE A 6 -29.06 -24.98 3.03
N LEU A 7 -28.03 -24.63 2.27
CA LEU A 7 -27.64 -23.20 2.08
C LEU A 7 -28.07 -22.59 0.73
N PHE A 8 -28.83 -23.30 -0.10
CA PHE A 8 -29.15 -22.87 -1.48
C PHE A 8 -30.50 -22.18 -1.68
N LEU A 9 -31.28 -21.89 -0.63
CA LEU A 9 -32.67 -21.41 -0.77
C LEU A 9 -32.96 -19.97 -0.34
N LEU A 10 -31.94 -19.13 -0.01
CA LEU A 10 -32.19 -17.79 0.57
C LEU A 10 -31.77 -16.59 -0.26
N LEU A 11 -31.31 -16.72 -1.49
CA LEU A 11 -30.79 -15.56 -2.27
C LEU A 11 -31.41 -15.35 -3.66
N SER A 12 -32.69 -15.67 -3.88
CA SER A 12 -33.35 -15.44 -5.18
C SER A 12 -34.53 -14.47 -5.18
N ALA A 13 -34.61 -13.55 -4.27
CA ALA A 13 -35.68 -12.53 -4.30
C ALA A 13 -35.09 -11.18 -3.90
N ILE A 14 -34.80 -10.32 -4.84
CA ILE A 14 -34.99 -8.86 -4.85
C ILE A 14 -34.31 -8.29 -6.10
N ILE A 15 -35.00 -8.31 -7.23
CA ILE A 15 -34.95 -7.26 -8.25
C ILE A 15 -36.39 -7.19 -8.82
N SER A 16 -37.17 -6.25 -8.33
CA SER A 16 -38.33 -5.72 -9.05
C SER A 16 -38.47 -4.25 -8.71
N SER A 17 -38.24 -3.43 -9.74
CA SER A 17 -38.47 -1.98 -9.73
C SER A 17 -39.94 -1.67 -9.52
N GLY A 18 -40.25 -0.77 -8.59
CA GLY A 18 -41.57 -0.19 -8.38
C GLY A 18 -41.43 1.25 -7.92
N CYS A 19 -41.87 2.16 -8.76
CA CYS A 19 -41.92 3.61 -8.55
C CYS A 19 -43.03 4.00 -7.58
N GLY A 20 -42.73 4.93 -6.65
CA GLY A 20 -43.69 5.90 -6.11
C GLY A 20 -44.35 5.59 -4.78
N GLN A 21 -43.92 6.28 -3.75
CA GLN A 21 -44.71 7.16 -2.84
C GLN A 21 -43.95 7.34 -1.53
N THR A 22 -43.76 8.60 -1.17
CA THR A 22 -43.21 9.05 0.13
C THR A 22 -44.13 8.57 1.27
N LYS A 23 -43.59 7.69 2.15
CA LYS A 23 -44.12 7.41 3.49
C LYS A 23 -42.98 7.62 4.50
N SER A 24 -43.35 8.20 5.65
CA SER A 24 -42.52 8.41 6.85
C SER A 24 -41.74 7.15 7.27
N PRO A 25 -40.57 7.27 7.96
CA PRO A 25 -39.77 6.12 8.35
C PRO A 25 -40.54 5.28 9.38
N ASN A 26 -41.09 4.16 8.94
CA ASN A 26 -41.51 3.09 9.80
C ASN A 26 -40.27 2.32 10.28
N SER A 27 -40.25 1.96 11.54
CA SER A 27 -39.35 0.96 12.12
C SER A 27 -39.39 -0.31 11.24
N ASP A 28 -38.33 -0.52 10.44
CA ASP A 28 -38.15 -1.71 9.64
C ASP A 28 -38.06 -2.93 10.60
N SER A 29 -39.10 -3.75 10.65
CA SER A 29 -39.06 -5.05 11.32
C SER A 29 -38.20 -5.97 10.47
N TYR A 30 -36.98 -6.33 10.95
CA TYR A 30 -36.15 -7.35 10.33
C TYR A 30 -36.93 -8.65 10.17
N THR A 31 -36.76 -9.32 9.03
CA THR A 31 -37.32 -10.66 8.82
C THR A 31 -36.54 -11.69 9.66
N GLU A 32 -37.15 -12.81 10.00
CA GLU A 32 -36.52 -13.90 10.77
C GLU A 32 -35.20 -14.36 10.09
N SER A 33 -35.18 -14.46 8.77
CA SER A 33 -34.00 -14.80 7.98
C SER A 33 -32.86 -13.75 8.09
N GLN A 34 -33.21 -12.47 8.14
CA GLN A 34 -32.22 -11.40 8.33
C GLN A 34 -31.61 -11.42 9.74
N ILE A 35 -32.40 -11.78 10.74
CA ILE A 35 -31.94 -11.93 12.13
C ILE A 35 -30.99 -13.12 12.24
N GLU A 36 -31.31 -14.26 11.61
CA GLU A 36 -30.45 -15.45 11.59
C GLU A 36 -29.13 -15.18 10.86
N GLU A 37 -29.15 -14.48 9.71
CA GLU A 37 -27.95 -14.09 8.97
C GLU A 37 -27.07 -13.14 9.77
N ASP A 38 -27.66 -12.13 10.41
CA ASP A 38 -26.93 -11.16 11.25
C ASP A 38 -26.30 -11.84 12.47
N PHE A 39 -27.00 -12.79 13.09
CA PHE A 39 -26.47 -13.60 14.18
C PHE A 39 -25.28 -14.46 13.74
N LEU A 40 -25.35 -15.09 12.57
CA LEU A 40 -24.26 -15.86 11.99
C LEU A 40 -23.03 -14.98 11.71
N ILE A 41 -23.23 -13.84 11.06
CA ILE A 41 -22.13 -12.89 10.77
C ILE A 41 -21.47 -12.42 12.07
N THR A 42 -22.27 -12.09 13.09
CA THR A 42 -21.77 -11.67 14.40
C THR A 42 -20.93 -12.76 15.09
N ASN A 43 -21.36 -14.02 14.97
CA ASN A 43 -20.60 -15.14 15.53
C ASN A 43 -19.29 -15.38 14.78
N LEU A 44 -19.31 -15.34 13.45
CA LEU A 44 -18.10 -15.50 12.62
C LEU A 44 -17.12 -14.35 12.82
N GLU A 45 -17.60 -13.13 13.03
CA GLU A 45 -16.77 -11.98 13.40
C GLU A 45 -16.01 -12.26 14.72
N LEU A 46 -16.75 -12.70 15.76
CA LEU A 46 -16.15 -13.02 17.06
C LEU A 46 -15.16 -14.18 16.94
N LEU A 47 -15.51 -15.23 16.19
CA LEU A 47 -14.61 -16.37 15.94
C LEU A 47 -13.31 -15.91 15.28
N GLY A 48 -13.38 -15.07 14.24
CA GLY A 48 -12.21 -14.58 13.53
C GLY A 48 -11.26 -13.78 14.43
N LYS A 49 -11.83 -12.94 15.31
CA LYS A 49 -11.07 -12.17 16.32
C LYS A 49 -10.38 -13.09 17.32
N ILE A 50 -11.11 -14.07 17.87
CA ILE A 50 -10.57 -15.02 18.85
C ILE A 50 -9.54 -15.94 18.20
N TRP A 51 -9.78 -16.45 16.98
CA TRP A 51 -8.82 -17.28 16.25
C TRP A 51 -7.47 -16.58 16.08
N GLY A 52 -7.48 -15.33 15.61
CA GLY A 52 -6.24 -14.57 15.43
C GLY A 52 -5.60 -14.14 16.74
N PHE A 53 -6.41 -13.78 17.74
CA PHE A 53 -5.92 -13.49 19.07
C PHE A 53 -5.16 -14.69 19.67
N LEU A 54 -5.72 -15.90 19.61
CA LEU A 54 -5.07 -17.12 20.08
C LEU A 54 -3.79 -17.42 19.28
N LYS A 55 -3.84 -17.24 17.95
CA LYS A 55 -2.68 -17.45 17.07
C LYS A 55 -1.46 -16.66 17.52
N TYR A 56 -1.65 -15.40 17.90
CA TYR A 56 -0.54 -14.50 18.20
C TYR A 56 -0.25 -14.33 19.70
N HIS A 57 -1.19 -14.70 20.59
CA HIS A 57 -1.01 -14.49 22.02
C HIS A 57 -0.94 -15.78 22.84
N HIS A 58 -1.64 -16.87 22.42
CA HIS A 58 -1.68 -18.08 23.22
C HIS A 58 -0.31 -18.80 23.22
N PRO A 59 0.30 -19.14 24.40
CA PRO A 59 1.65 -19.69 24.48
C PRO A 59 1.86 -20.96 23.64
N GLU A 60 0.93 -21.91 23.68
CA GLU A 60 1.07 -23.18 22.97
C GLU A 60 0.81 -23.05 21.45
N VAL A 61 -0.09 -22.15 21.07
CA VAL A 61 -0.38 -21.85 19.65
C VAL A 61 0.77 -21.07 19.02
N GLY A 62 1.28 -20.04 19.72
CA GLY A 62 2.41 -19.22 19.26
C GLY A 62 3.72 -20.01 19.07
N LYS A 63 3.87 -21.16 19.74
CA LYS A 63 4.98 -22.10 19.53
C LYS A 63 4.81 -22.97 18.27
N GLY A 64 3.66 -22.95 17.62
CA GLY A 64 3.35 -23.82 16.45
C GLY A 64 3.10 -25.28 16.82
N LYS A 65 2.60 -25.53 18.02
CA LYS A 65 2.31 -26.91 18.48
C LYS A 65 1.12 -27.55 17.76
N TYR A 66 0.25 -26.72 17.21
CA TYR A 66 -0.99 -27.11 16.52
C TYR A 66 -0.98 -26.60 15.08
N ASP A 67 -1.58 -27.36 14.15
CA ASP A 67 -1.97 -26.83 12.85
C ASP A 67 -3.18 -25.90 13.07
N TRP A 68 -2.92 -24.59 13.14
CA TRP A 68 -3.90 -23.62 13.58
C TRP A 68 -5.00 -23.36 12.53
N ASP A 69 -4.71 -23.59 11.27
CA ASP A 69 -5.69 -23.53 10.20
C ASP A 69 -6.64 -24.76 10.28
N ASP A 70 -6.08 -25.96 10.51
CA ASP A 70 -6.88 -27.18 10.68
C ASP A 70 -7.74 -27.13 11.96
N GLU A 71 -7.24 -26.56 13.05
CA GLU A 71 -8.02 -26.35 14.28
C GLU A 71 -9.26 -25.47 14.03
N LEU A 72 -9.15 -24.45 13.17
CA LEU A 72 -10.30 -23.65 12.73
C LEU A 72 -11.30 -24.51 11.95
N PHE A 73 -10.81 -25.28 10.96
CA PHE A 73 -11.66 -26.09 10.09
C PHE A 73 -12.39 -27.19 10.85
N GLN A 74 -11.77 -27.79 11.85
CA GLN A 74 -12.41 -28.77 12.72
C GLN A 74 -13.48 -28.15 13.64
N PHE A 75 -13.27 -26.92 14.10
CA PHE A 75 -14.20 -26.23 14.99
C PHE A 75 -15.40 -25.60 14.27
N LEU A 76 -15.22 -25.11 13.04
CA LEU A 76 -16.27 -24.43 12.27
C LEU A 76 -17.62 -25.19 12.20
N PRO A 77 -17.69 -26.52 11.93
CA PRO A 77 -18.96 -27.22 11.83
C PRO A 77 -19.79 -27.22 13.13
N GLU A 78 -19.15 -27.33 14.30
CA GLU A 78 -19.82 -27.20 15.59
C GLU A 78 -20.30 -25.76 15.79
N PHE A 79 -19.42 -24.81 15.54
CA PHE A 79 -19.66 -23.40 15.78
C PHE A 79 -20.76 -22.80 14.91
N MET A 80 -20.90 -23.24 13.68
CA MET A 80 -21.97 -22.83 12.77
C MET A 80 -23.36 -23.29 13.21
N ASN A 81 -23.46 -24.26 14.14
CA ASN A 81 -24.72 -24.82 14.63
C ASN A 81 -25.17 -24.21 15.97
N VAL A 82 -24.44 -23.26 16.56
CA VAL A 82 -24.85 -22.60 17.81
C VAL A 82 -26.15 -21.80 17.60
N LYS A 83 -27.02 -21.82 18.60
CA LYS A 83 -28.38 -21.25 18.49
C LYS A 83 -28.55 -19.91 19.21
N ASP A 84 -27.67 -19.62 20.16
CA ASP A 84 -27.73 -18.41 20.96
C ASP A 84 -26.30 -18.01 21.44
N THR A 85 -26.20 -16.84 22.00
CA THR A 85 -24.93 -16.27 22.49
C THR A 85 -24.33 -17.10 23.64
N ARG A 86 -25.14 -17.76 24.46
CA ARG A 86 -24.65 -18.61 25.54
C ARG A 86 -23.98 -19.87 25.00
N GLN A 87 -24.63 -20.58 24.07
CA GLN A 87 -24.04 -21.76 23.42
C GLN A 87 -22.77 -21.40 22.66
N ARG A 88 -22.75 -20.23 21.99
CA ARG A 88 -21.58 -19.70 21.32
C ARG A 88 -20.40 -19.54 22.27
N ASP A 89 -20.60 -18.84 23.38
CA ASP A 89 -19.55 -18.53 24.33
C ASP A 89 -19.05 -19.80 25.04
N GLU A 90 -19.96 -20.73 25.38
CA GLU A 90 -19.61 -22.03 25.96
C GLU A 90 -18.78 -22.89 24.97
N SER A 91 -19.12 -22.85 23.66
CA SER A 91 -18.34 -23.55 22.63
C SER A 91 -16.95 -22.94 22.46
N LEU A 92 -16.84 -21.61 22.41
CA LEU A 92 -15.55 -20.91 22.37
C LEU A 92 -14.68 -21.19 23.58
N LEU A 93 -15.25 -21.21 24.79
CA LEU A 93 -14.51 -21.53 26.01
C LEU A 93 -13.94 -22.97 25.97
N ARG A 94 -14.76 -23.96 25.60
CA ARG A 94 -14.28 -25.35 25.44
C ARG A 94 -13.18 -25.45 24.41
N TRP A 95 -13.30 -24.73 23.28
CA TRP A 95 -12.28 -24.69 22.25
C TRP A 95 -10.96 -24.10 22.75
N ILE A 96 -11.00 -22.99 23.50
CA ILE A 96 -9.82 -22.35 24.12
C ILE A 96 -9.17 -23.28 25.14
N GLU A 97 -9.95 -23.91 26.02
CA GLU A 97 -9.46 -24.79 27.10
C GLU A 97 -8.79 -26.07 26.58
N LYS A 98 -9.11 -26.49 25.33
CA LYS A 98 -8.44 -27.61 24.64
C LYS A 98 -6.92 -27.45 24.58
N TYR A 99 -6.41 -26.22 24.58
CA TYR A 99 -4.97 -25.92 24.38
C TYR A 99 -4.18 -25.91 25.70
N GLY A 100 -4.80 -26.28 26.80
CA GLY A 100 -4.16 -26.53 28.08
C GLY A 100 -4.08 -25.32 29.02
N GLU A 101 -3.43 -25.56 30.17
CA GLU A 101 -3.25 -24.51 31.18
C GLU A 101 -2.22 -23.47 30.73
N LEU A 102 -2.44 -22.23 31.15
CA LEU A 102 -1.55 -21.10 30.84
C LEU A 102 -0.43 -21.02 31.86
N PRO A 103 0.84 -21.09 31.46
CA PRO A 103 1.95 -20.84 32.34
C PRO A 103 1.96 -19.37 32.77
N VAL A 104 2.22 -19.10 34.06
CA VAL A 104 2.35 -17.72 34.56
C VAL A 104 3.52 -17.02 33.88
N CYS A 105 3.22 -15.92 33.19
CA CYS A 105 4.22 -15.12 32.50
C CYS A 105 4.85 -14.07 33.43
N THR A 106 6.12 -14.20 33.72
CA THR A 106 6.87 -13.21 34.54
C THR A 106 7.51 -12.10 33.71
N THR A 107 7.53 -12.24 32.37
CA THR A 107 8.15 -11.30 31.41
C THR A 107 7.15 -10.51 30.59
N CYS A 108 5.87 -10.80 30.69
CA CYS A 108 4.79 -10.14 29.97
C CYS A 108 4.56 -8.72 30.51
N LYS A 109 5.36 -7.78 30.03
CA LYS A 109 5.26 -6.37 30.39
C LYS A 109 4.71 -5.57 29.22
N GLU A 110 4.01 -4.49 29.51
CA GLU A 110 3.66 -3.45 28.57
C GLU A 110 4.73 -2.37 28.58
N THR A 111 5.02 -1.80 27.40
CA THR A 111 5.91 -0.64 27.31
C THR A 111 5.09 0.60 27.69
N ALA A 112 5.48 1.28 28.77
CA ALA A 112 4.70 2.41 29.30
C ALA A 112 4.56 3.56 28.29
N ASP A 113 5.63 3.83 27.52
CA ASP A 113 5.78 4.86 26.50
C ASP A 113 5.68 4.33 25.06
N ALA A 114 5.02 3.18 24.87
CA ALA A 114 4.76 2.66 23.54
C ALA A 114 4.01 3.70 22.68
N TYR A 115 4.43 3.85 21.43
CA TYR A 115 3.77 4.75 20.48
C TYR A 115 2.34 4.32 20.19
N GLN A 116 2.12 3.02 20.03
CA GLN A 116 0.79 2.43 19.92
C GLN A 116 0.71 1.26 20.89
N LYS A 117 -0.43 1.15 21.57
CA LYS A 117 -0.75 0.03 22.45
C LYS A 117 -1.69 -0.95 21.78
N PRO A 118 -1.69 -2.24 22.18
CA PRO A 118 -2.64 -3.21 21.67
C PRO A 118 -4.09 -2.73 21.89
N ASP A 119 -4.92 -2.91 20.88
CA ASP A 119 -6.33 -2.54 20.93
C ASP A 119 -7.19 -3.77 21.27
N PHE A 120 -7.76 -3.77 22.47
CA PHE A 120 -8.67 -4.79 22.99
C PHE A 120 -10.10 -4.26 23.17
N SER A 121 -10.46 -3.15 22.52
CA SER A 121 -11.80 -2.58 22.58
C SER A 121 -12.89 -3.59 22.20
N TRP A 122 -12.58 -4.50 21.27
CA TRP A 122 -13.46 -5.59 20.86
C TRP A 122 -13.77 -6.61 21.98
N VAL A 123 -12.88 -6.77 22.98
CA VAL A 123 -13.11 -7.60 24.18
C VAL A 123 -13.98 -6.84 25.17
N GLU A 124 -13.64 -5.58 25.45
CA GLU A 124 -14.34 -4.78 26.45
C GLU A 124 -15.79 -4.50 26.01
N ASN A 125 -15.98 -4.08 24.77
CA ASN A 125 -17.27 -3.69 24.22
C ASN A 125 -18.04 -4.85 23.55
N GLY A 126 -17.38 -6.00 23.36
CA GLY A 126 -17.95 -7.15 22.67
C GLY A 126 -19.12 -7.78 23.43
N ASN A 127 -20.12 -8.24 22.69
CA ASN A 127 -21.24 -9.00 23.24
C ASN A 127 -20.83 -10.45 23.52
N MET A 128 -20.12 -10.68 24.63
CA MET A 128 -19.69 -11.99 25.09
C MET A 128 -19.80 -12.09 26.61
N SER A 129 -19.84 -13.31 27.16
CA SER A 129 -19.95 -13.56 28.59
C SER A 129 -18.73 -13.04 29.36
N ALA A 130 -18.94 -12.69 30.62
CA ALA A 130 -17.85 -12.26 31.50
C ALA A 130 -16.76 -13.35 31.63
N VAL A 131 -17.13 -14.62 31.64
CA VAL A 131 -16.19 -15.74 31.73
C VAL A 131 -15.28 -15.79 30.49
N LEU A 132 -15.83 -15.61 29.30
CA LEU A 132 -15.05 -15.58 28.06
C LEU A 132 -14.11 -14.36 28.01
N LYS A 133 -14.59 -13.18 28.44
CA LYS A 133 -13.75 -11.96 28.55
C LYS A 133 -12.57 -12.17 29.49
N GLU A 134 -12.82 -12.74 30.67
CA GLU A 134 -11.77 -13.02 31.65
C GLU A 134 -10.75 -14.06 31.11
N LYS A 135 -11.22 -15.09 30.38
CA LYS A 135 -10.31 -16.06 29.75
C LYS A 135 -9.40 -15.40 28.70
N ILE A 136 -9.93 -14.51 27.88
CA ILE A 136 -9.13 -13.74 26.92
C ILE A 136 -8.11 -12.85 27.63
N LYS A 137 -8.51 -12.16 28.72
CA LYS A 137 -7.60 -11.35 29.54
C LYS A 137 -6.49 -12.17 30.20
N GLU A 138 -6.84 -13.36 30.71
CA GLU A 138 -5.87 -14.30 31.29
C GLU A 138 -4.80 -14.71 30.25
N ILE A 139 -5.23 -15.03 29.01
CA ILE A 139 -4.31 -15.35 27.92
C ILE A 139 -3.42 -14.15 27.59
N TYR A 140 -3.96 -12.94 27.52
CA TYR A 140 -3.17 -11.74 27.25
C TYR A 140 -2.14 -11.48 28.35
N GLN A 141 -2.52 -11.64 29.61
CA GLN A 141 -1.60 -11.48 30.75
C GLN A 141 -0.48 -12.51 30.76
N ASN A 142 -0.73 -13.71 30.22
CA ASN A 142 0.21 -14.82 30.14
C ASN A 142 0.61 -15.14 28.69
N ARG A 143 0.64 -14.12 27.83
CA ARG A 143 0.85 -14.27 26.39
C ARG A 143 2.19 -14.87 26.01
N HIS A 144 2.26 -15.42 24.81
CA HIS A 144 3.48 -16.00 24.24
C HIS A 144 4.67 -15.04 24.32
N GLN A 145 5.83 -15.56 24.66
CA GLN A 145 7.09 -14.84 24.70
C GLN A 145 8.18 -15.60 23.95
N GLY A 146 9.11 -14.86 23.34
CA GLY A 146 10.26 -15.42 22.62
C GLY A 146 9.99 -15.69 21.14
N THR A 147 10.62 -16.73 20.60
CA THR A 147 10.48 -17.06 19.17
C THR A 147 9.06 -17.48 18.84
N HIS A 148 8.46 -16.80 17.85
CA HIS A 148 7.10 -17.07 17.44
C HIS A 148 7.09 -17.93 16.17
N TYR A 149 6.20 -18.94 16.09
CA TYR A 149 6.13 -19.85 14.94
C TYR A 149 5.63 -19.17 13.66
N TYR A 150 4.67 -18.24 13.77
CA TYR A 150 4.00 -17.63 12.61
C TYR A 150 4.60 -16.29 12.17
N ILE A 151 5.49 -15.70 12.95
CA ILE A 151 6.02 -14.37 12.66
C ILE A 151 7.45 -14.20 13.16
N LYS A 152 8.28 -13.54 12.39
CA LYS A 152 9.62 -13.08 12.79
C LYS A 152 9.87 -11.66 12.26
N LYS A 153 10.93 -11.02 12.72
CA LYS A 153 11.40 -9.75 12.14
C LYS A 153 12.39 -10.03 11.02
N ALA A 154 12.25 -9.29 9.92
CA ALA A 154 13.27 -9.24 8.87
C ALA A 154 14.61 -8.78 9.46
N TYR A 155 15.70 -9.40 9.02
CA TYR A 155 17.01 -9.22 9.63
C TYR A 155 17.54 -7.78 9.53
N TYR A 156 17.38 -7.15 8.36
CA TYR A 156 17.92 -5.81 8.11
C TYR A 156 16.95 -4.68 8.44
N ASP A 157 15.69 -4.86 8.14
CA ASP A 157 14.70 -3.79 8.07
C ASP A 157 13.74 -3.81 9.26
N GLY A 158 13.64 -4.95 9.95
CA GLY A 158 12.84 -5.10 11.16
C GLY A 158 11.33 -5.16 10.93
N ASN A 159 10.87 -5.16 9.66
CA ASN A 159 9.47 -5.38 9.35
C ASN A 159 9.04 -6.82 9.65
N PRO A 160 7.75 -7.06 9.95
CA PRO A 160 7.25 -8.41 10.20
C PRO A 160 7.31 -9.28 8.94
N GLU A 161 7.79 -10.50 9.07
CA GLU A 161 7.69 -11.57 8.08
C GLU A 161 6.72 -12.62 8.58
N PHE A 162 5.65 -12.88 7.83
CA PHE A 162 4.65 -13.90 8.14
C PHE A 162 5.10 -15.23 7.56
N ILE A 163 5.47 -16.14 8.44
CA ILE A 163 6.08 -17.43 8.10
C ILE A 163 5.16 -18.58 8.51
N ASN A 164 5.38 -19.77 7.92
CA ASN A 164 4.60 -20.97 8.20
C ASN A 164 3.08 -20.82 7.93
N GLU A 165 2.70 -19.85 7.10
CA GLU A 165 1.34 -19.69 6.60
C GLU A 165 1.17 -20.52 5.32
N GLN A 166 0.23 -21.48 5.34
CA GLN A 166 -0.03 -22.30 4.15
C GLN A 166 -0.72 -21.49 3.06
N PRO A 167 -0.18 -21.45 1.83
CA PRO A 167 -0.76 -20.69 0.72
C PRO A 167 -1.99 -21.36 0.09
N TYR A 168 -2.20 -22.67 0.33
CA TYR A 168 -3.29 -23.45 -0.26
C TYR A 168 -3.45 -23.15 -1.77
N SER A 169 -2.52 -23.61 -2.57
CA SER A 169 -2.37 -23.29 -4.01
C SER A 169 -3.48 -23.90 -4.87
N THR A 170 -4.74 -23.62 -4.57
CA THR A 170 -5.91 -23.94 -5.36
C THR A 170 -6.39 -22.70 -6.09
N SER A 171 -6.80 -22.83 -7.35
CA SER A 171 -7.24 -21.68 -8.15
C SER A 171 -8.49 -21.00 -7.57
N PHE A 172 -9.39 -21.77 -6.95
CA PHE A 172 -10.55 -21.25 -6.25
C PHE A 172 -10.69 -21.96 -4.90
N PRO A 173 -10.33 -21.29 -3.79
CA PRO A 173 -10.49 -21.82 -2.44
C PRO A 173 -11.94 -22.12 -2.09
N ASP A 174 -12.19 -23.18 -1.32
CA ASP A 174 -13.50 -23.43 -0.75
C ASP A 174 -13.90 -22.36 0.29
N GLN A 175 -15.11 -22.43 0.79
CA GLN A 175 -15.67 -21.44 1.72
C GLN A 175 -14.84 -21.30 3.02
N ASN A 176 -14.32 -22.41 3.56
CA ASN A 176 -13.53 -22.38 4.79
C ASN A 176 -12.17 -21.72 4.55
N LEU A 177 -11.53 -22.02 3.43
CA LEU A 177 -10.28 -21.39 3.03
C LEU A 177 -10.46 -19.89 2.71
N ARG A 178 -11.58 -19.49 2.12
CA ARG A 178 -11.87 -18.08 1.91
C ARG A 178 -12.09 -17.34 3.23
N LEU A 179 -12.80 -17.94 4.18
CA LEU A 179 -12.96 -17.37 5.52
C LEU A 179 -11.62 -17.27 6.25
N LEU A 180 -10.76 -18.30 6.15
CA LEU A 180 -9.39 -18.28 6.66
C LEU A 180 -8.59 -17.12 6.05
N ALA A 181 -8.71 -16.87 4.73
CA ALA A 181 -8.03 -15.77 4.07
C ALA A 181 -8.41 -14.42 4.69
N LEU A 182 -9.71 -14.20 4.93
CA LEU A 182 -10.20 -13.00 5.60
C LEU A 182 -9.65 -12.89 7.03
N TYR A 183 -9.73 -13.95 7.82
CA TYR A 183 -9.28 -13.95 9.21
C TYR A 183 -7.77 -13.72 9.32
N ARG A 184 -6.98 -14.35 8.44
CA ARG A 184 -5.53 -14.17 8.38
C ARG A 184 -5.17 -12.73 8.05
N TYR A 185 -5.76 -12.18 6.99
CA TYR A 185 -5.51 -10.80 6.58
C TYR A 185 -5.91 -9.81 7.66
N TRP A 186 -7.15 -9.91 8.16
CA TRP A 186 -7.69 -9.00 9.15
C TRP A 186 -6.85 -8.96 10.44
N ASN A 187 -6.47 -10.14 10.96
CA ASN A 187 -5.68 -10.22 12.19
C ASN A 187 -4.24 -9.75 12.01
N ILE A 188 -3.65 -9.94 10.85
CA ILE A 188 -2.31 -9.39 10.55
C ILE A 188 -2.36 -7.86 10.54
N ILE A 189 -3.37 -7.26 9.92
CA ILE A 189 -3.56 -5.80 9.98
C ILE A 189 -3.81 -5.35 11.43
N GLN A 190 -4.65 -6.05 12.17
CA GLN A 190 -4.98 -5.72 13.57
C GLN A 190 -3.74 -5.63 14.45
N TYR A 191 -2.78 -6.54 14.29
CA TYR A 191 -1.66 -6.68 15.22
C TYR A 191 -0.31 -6.20 14.67
N PHE A 192 -0.13 -6.11 13.34
CA PHE A 192 1.19 -5.88 12.75
C PHE A 192 1.25 -4.79 11.68
N PHE A 193 0.13 -4.13 11.39
CA PHE A 193 0.12 -2.97 10.50
C PHE A 193 0.27 -1.67 11.30
N PRO A 194 1.39 -0.94 11.15
CA PRO A 194 1.70 0.22 12.01
C PRO A 194 0.76 1.41 11.81
N TYR A 195 -0.05 1.38 10.75
CA TYR A 195 -0.92 2.47 10.35
C TYR A 195 -2.42 2.13 10.41
N LYS A 196 -2.79 1.05 11.13
CA LYS A 196 -4.19 0.66 11.31
C LYS A 196 -5.08 1.84 11.77
N TYR A 197 -4.54 2.75 12.57
CA TYR A 197 -5.25 3.94 13.06
C TYR A 197 -5.54 4.99 11.97
N LEU A 198 -5.00 4.84 10.77
CA LEU A 198 -5.21 5.73 9.62
C LEU A 198 -6.20 5.16 8.59
N THR A 199 -6.78 3.99 8.81
CA THR A 199 -7.80 3.45 7.91
C THR A 199 -9.06 4.31 7.92
N ASP A 200 -9.71 4.47 6.77
CA ASP A 200 -10.92 5.29 6.67
C ASP A 200 -12.10 4.65 7.40
N LYS A 201 -12.15 3.31 7.45
CA LYS A 201 -13.16 2.55 8.20
C LYS A 201 -12.61 2.04 9.51
N ASN A 202 -13.48 1.89 10.51
CA ASN A 202 -13.17 1.10 11.69
C ASN A 202 -12.82 -0.34 11.26
N TRP A 203 -11.68 -0.86 11.75
CA TRP A 203 -11.19 -2.15 11.29
C TRP A 203 -12.10 -3.32 11.69
N ASP A 204 -12.82 -3.20 12.80
CA ASP A 204 -13.85 -4.17 13.21
C ASP A 204 -15.03 -4.20 12.23
N GLU A 205 -15.47 -3.04 11.74
CA GLU A 205 -16.54 -2.95 10.73
C GLU A 205 -16.12 -3.60 9.42
N VAL A 206 -14.83 -3.49 9.05
CA VAL A 206 -14.28 -4.15 7.86
C VAL A 206 -14.42 -5.67 7.97
N LEU A 207 -14.09 -6.29 9.11
CA LEU A 207 -14.26 -7.72 9.28
C LEU A 207 -15.71 -8.16 9.04
N ARG A 208 -16.64 -7.47 9.69
CA ARG A 208 -18.07 -7.74 9.58
C ARG A 208 -18.60 -7.60 8.14
N GLU A 209 -18.22 -6.52 7.46
CA GLU A 209 -18.60 -6.25 6.07
C GLU A 209 -18.10 -7.31 5.09
N TYR A 210 -16.90 -7.84 5.32
CA TYR A 210 -16.26 -8.76 4.38
C TYR A 210 -16.60 -10.23 4.60
N ILE A 211 -17.07 -10.65 5.77
CA ILE A 211 -17.52 -12.04 6.00
C ILE A 211 -18.48 -12.53 4.91
N PRO A 212 -19.61 -11.87 4.63
CA PRO A 212 -20.53 -12.33 3.60
C PRO A 212 -19.92 -12.28 2.19
N LYS A 213 -19.06 -11.32 1.89
CA LYS A 213 -18.38 -11.22 0.58
C LYS A 213 -17.46 -12.43 0.33
N PHE A 214 -16.68 -12.84 1.34
CA PHE A 214 -15.79 -14.00 1.24
C PHE A 214 -16.56 -15.33 1.17
N ILE A 215 -17.62 -15.47 1.95
CA ILE A 215 -18.45 -16.67 1.96
C ILE A 215 -19.16 -16.85 0.60
N ASN A 216 -19.71 -15.78 0.04
CA ASN A 216 -20.57 -15.81 -1.13
C ASN A 216 -19.84 -15.70 -2.47
N ALA A 217 -18.53 -15.52 -2.50
CA ALA A 217 -17.76 -15.53 -3.75
C ALA A 217 -17.97 -16.86 -4.49
N LYS A 218 -18.30 -16.78 -5.79
CA LYS A 218 -18.71 -17.95 -6.60
C LYS A 218 -17.63 -18.38 -7.60
N THR A 219 -16.65 -17.50 -7.85
CA THR A 219 -15.58 -17.74 -8.84
C THR A 219 -14.22 -17.33 -8.26
N ALA A 220 -13.15 -17.83 -8.86
CA ALA A 220 -11.79 -17.42 -8.54
C ALA A 220 -11.61 -15.90 -8.68
N LEU A 221 -12.15 -15.32 -9.76
CA LEU A 221 -12.09 -13.88 -9.99
C LEU A 221 -12.83 -13.08 -8.90
N GLU A 222 -14.06 -13.47 -8.54
CA GLU A 222 -14.79 -12.80 -7.45
C GLU A 222 -14.04 -12.86 -6.12
N TYR A 223 -13.43 -14.02 -5.80
CA TYR A 223 -12.60 -14.16 -4.61
C TYR A 223 -11.39 -13.22 -4.64
N GLN A 224 -10.64 -13.21 -5.75
CA GLN A 224 -9.46 -12.35 -5.92
C GLN A 224 -9.82 -10.86 -5.83
N LEU A 225 -10.91 -10.45 -6.47
CA LEU A 225 -11.42 -9.08 -6.39
C LEU A 225 -11.85 -8.71 -4.97
N THR A 226 -12.47 -9.65 -4.24
CA THR A 226 -12.85 -9.44 -2.83
C THR A 226 -11.61 -9.25 -1.95
N VAL A 227 -10.56 -10.05 -2.15
CA VAL A 227 -9.27 -9.86 -1.44
C VAL A 227 -8.63 -8.51 -1.79
N LEU A 228 -8.66 -8.11 -3.05
CA LEU A 228 -8.12 -6.82 -3.49
C LEU A 228 -8.90 -5.64 -2.91
N GLN A 229 -10.23 -5.73 -2.84
CA GLN A 229 -11.06 -4.73 -2.15
C GLN A 229 -10.73 -4.66 -0.66
N LEU A 230 -10.60 -5.82 0.01
CA LEU A 230 -10.19 -5.88 1.42
C LEU A 230 -8.82 -5.21 1.62
N ALA A 231 -7.86 -5.47 0.73
CA ALA A 231 -6.56 -4.83 0.77
C ALA A 231 -6.65 -3.30 0.59
N SER A 232 -7.60 -2.82 -0.21
CA SER A 232 -7.83 -1.38 -0.39
C SER A 232 -8.32 -0.67 0.87
N GLU A 233 -8.98 -1.36 1.79
CA GLU A 233 -9.47 -0.80 3.06
C GLU A 233 -8.31 -0.40 4.01
N THR A 234 -7.09 -0.88 3.78
CA THR A 234 -5.91 -0.46 4.57
C THR A 234 -5.47 0.97 4.26
N ASN A 235 -5.92 1.56 3.16
CA ASN A 235 -5.46 2.87 2.66
C ASN A 235 -3.93 2.93 2.57
N ASP A 236 -3.32 1.89 2.02
CA ASP A 236 -1.88 1.74 1.86
C ASP A 236 -1.54 1.45 0.39
N THR A 237 -0.72 2.31 -0.23
CA THR A 237 -0.29 2.09 -1.62
C THR A 237 0.54 0.81 -1.78
N HIS A 238 1.25 0.35 -0.74
CA HIS A 238 1.95 -0.93 -0.78
C HIS A 238 1.00 -2.14 -0.88
N ALA A 239 -0.28 -2.01 -0.49
CA ALA A 239 -1.28 -3.06 -0.65
C ALA A 239 -1.64 -3.36 -2.12
N ARG A 240 -1.23 -2.51 -3.06
CA ARG A 240 -1.29 -2.79 -4.49
C ARG A 240 -0.37 -3.95 -4.93
N HIS A 241 0.65 -4.29 -4.14
CA HIS A 241 1.48 -5.47 -4.34
C HIS A 241 0.68 -6.74 -4.03
N PHE A 242 -0.21 -7.08 -4.96
CA PHE A 242 -1.06 -8.25 -4.91
C PHE A 242 -0.55 -9.27 -5.92
N LEU A 243 0.05 -10.37 -5.44
CA LEU A 243 0.85 -11.30 -6.25
C LEU A 243 0.26 -12.70 -6.21
N GLY A 244 0.27 -13.39 -7.36
CA GLY A 244 0.07 -14.84 -7.43
C GLY A 244 1.32 -15.61 -6.97
N ALA A 245 1.15 -16.90 -6.65
CA ALA A 245 2.22 -17.74 -6.07
C ALA A 245 3.50 -17.84 -6.92
N ASN A 246 3.38 -17.71 -8.23
CA ASN A 246 4.48 -17.91 -9.19
C ASN A 246 5.27 -16.64 -9.52
N GLU A 247 4.90 -15.48 -8.96
CA GLU A 247 5.41 -14.18 -9.41
C GLU A 247 6.53 -13.60 -8.55
N ILE A 248 6.80 -14.19 -7.38
CA ILE A 248 7.82 -13.67 -6.44
C ILE A 248 9.25 -13.84 -6.96
N ASP A 249 9.52 -14.89 -7.73
CA ASP A 249 10.84 -15.10 -8.32
C ASP A 249 11.15 -14.10 -9.46
N LEU A 250 10.11 -13.51 -10.08
CA LEU A 250 10.23 -12.45 -11.07
C LEU A 250 10.58 -11.09 -10.44
N LEU A 251 10.19 -10.84 -9.17
CA LEU A 251 10.50 -9.59 -8.46
C LEU A 251 11.99 -9.40 -8.15
N ARG A 252 12.75 -10.49 -8.07
CA ARG A 252 14.20 -10.43 -7.73
C ARG A 252 15.08 -9.87 -8.85
N GLY A 253 14.56 -9.67 -10.05
CA GLY A 253 15.34 -9.26 -11.23
C GLY A 253 14.84 -8.04 -12.01
N THR A 254 13.65 -7.50 -11.73
CA THR A 254 13.10 -6.39 -12.51
C THR A 254 12.61 -5.24 -11.64
N ARG A 255 13.03 -4.01 -11.95
CA ARG A 255 12.64 -2.77 -11.24
C ARG A 255 11.15 -2.44 -11.34
N TYR A 256 10.45 -3.06 -12.25
CA TYR A 256 9.02 -2.93 -12.51
C TYR A 256 8.43 -4.32 -12.68
N ALA A 257 8.15 -5.01 -11.56
CA ALA A 257 7.32 -6.19 -11.66
C ALA A 257 5.91 -5.75 -12.04
N PRO A 258 5.36 -6.20 -13.17
CA PRO A 258 3.97 -5.98 -13.46
C PRO A 258 3.14 -6.72 -12.40
N PHE A 259 2.10 -6.06 -11.89
CA PHE A 259 1.13 -6.64 -10.97
C PHE A 259 0.26 -7.63 -11.73
N LEU A 260 0.73 -8.86 -11.89
CA LEU A 260 0.08 -9.86 -12.70
C LEU A 260 -0.41 -10.99 -11.80
N THR A 261 -1.63 -10.85 -11.29
CA THR A 261 -2.49 -12.02 -11.22
C THR A 261 -3.11 -12.14 -12.60
N ASN A 262 -2.92 -13.23 -13.30
CA ASN A 262 -3.40 -13.41 -14.67
C ASN A 262 -4.89 -13.07 -14.85
N GLU A 263 -5.72 -13.24 -13.82
CA GLU A 263 -7.16 -12.96 -13.88
C GLU A 263 -7.48 -11.47 -13.69
N ILE A 264 -6.86 -10.78 -12.76
CA ILE A 264 -7.06 -9.32 -12.54
C ILE A 264 -6.48 -8.52 -13.71
N ASP A 265 -5.33 -8.90 -14.23
CA ASP A 265 -4.74 -8.26 -15.41
C ASP A 265 -5.57 -8.52 -16.66
N SER A 266 -6.11 -9.73 -16.78
CA SER A 266 -7.08 -10.05 -17.84
C SER A 266 -8.36 -9.21 -17.71
N LEU A 267 -8.80 -8.89 -16.50
CA LEU A 267 -9.93 -8.00 -16.27
C LEU A 267 -9.61 -6.54 -16.67
N ARG A 268 -8.42 -6.05 -16.33
CA ARG A 268 -7.94 -4.71 -16.71
C ARG A 268 -7.68 -4.56 -18.20
N GLY A 269 -7.37 -5.65 -18.89
CA GLY A 269 -7.03 -5.71 -20.29
C GLY A 269 -5.55 -5.95 -20.54
N THR A 270 -5.26 -6.77 -21.55
CA THR A 270 -3.89 -7.18 -21.93
C THR A 270 -3.26 -6.29 -23.00
N ARG A 271 -4.07 -5.43 -23.63
CA ARG A 271 -3.66 -4.49 -24.69
C ARG A 271 -3.71 -3.07 -24.17
N TYR A 272 -2.83 -2.23 -24.68
CA TYR A 272 -2.57 -0.87 -24.21
C TYR A 272 -2.71 0.15 -25.32
N ALA A 273 -3.14 1.37 -24.98
CA ALA A 273 -3.02 2.51 -25.89
C ALA A 273 -1.54 2.78 -26.22
N PRO A 274 -1.23 3.35 -27.40
CA PRO A 274 0.15 3.60 -27.82
C PRO A 274 0.82 4.79 -27.12
N PHE A 275 0.14 5.41 -26.15
CA PHE A 275 0.56 6.62 -25.47
C PHE A 275 0.39 6.51 -23.95
N ARG A 276 1.09 7.37 -23.22
CA ARG A 276 0.94 7.57 -21.79
C ARG A 276 -0.16 8.59 -21.53
N VAL A 277 -0.94 8.37 -20.48
CA VAL A 277 -1.95 9.31 -20.01
C VAL A 277 -1.72 9.62 -18.54
N ARG A 278 -2.06 10.85 -18.15
CA ARG A 278 -2.06 11.31 -16.74
C ARG A 278 -3.28 12.21 -16.51
N PHE A 279 -3.69 12.34 -15.27
CA PHE A 279 -4.66 13.35 -14.89
C PHE A 279 -3.95 14.70 -14.74
N ILE A 280 -4.12 15.58 -15.74
CA ILE A 280 -3.61 16.94 -15.74
C ILE A 280 -4.82 17.88 -15.72
N GLU A 281 -4.86 18.82 -14.76
CA GLU A 281 -6.03 19.69 -14.55
C GLU A 281 -7.34 18.89 -14.45
N ASN A 282 -7.29 17.72 -13.76
CA ASN A 282 -8.39 16.75 -13.60
C ASN A 282 -8.93 16.15 -14.92
N LYS A 283 -8.14 16.16 -16.00
CA LYS A 283 -8.50 15.58 -17.28
C LYS A 283 -7.54 14.45 -17.65
N LEU A 284 -8.06 13.34 -18.17
CA LEU A 284 -7.25 12.20 -18.65
C LEU A 284 -6.52 12.59 -19.93
N THR A 285 -5.33 13.15 -19.80
CA THR A 285 -4.57 13.83 -20.85
C THR A 285 -3.48 12.94 -21.43
N VAL A 286 -3.33 12.93 -22.75
CA VAL A 286 -2.20 12.30 -23.46
C VAL A 286 -0.94 13.11 -23.20
N THR A 287 0.08 12.47 -22.60
CA THR A 287 1.31 13.16 -22.18
C THR A 287 2.54 12.78 -22.98
N ASP A 288 2.59 11.58 -23.53
CA ASP A 288 3.74 11.08 -24.28
C ASP A 288 3.35 9.85 -25.12
N TYR A 289 4.16 9.46 -26.08
CA TYR A 289 4.02 8.24 -26.87
C TYR A 289 5.10 7.23 -26.53
N PHE A 290 4.75 5.94 -26.41
CA PHE A 290 5.73 4.88 -26.22
C PHE A 290 6.69 4.75 -27.41
N LYS A 291 6.17 4.98 -28.62
CA LYS A 291 6.91 5.05 -29.88
C LYS A 291 6.41 6.23 -30.68
N PRO A 292 7.28 7.19 -31.05
CA PRO A 292 6.88 8.40 -31.77
C PRO A 292 6.12 8.13 -33.10
N GLU A 293 6.47 7.05 -33.81
CA GLU A 293 5.83 6.65 -35.04
C GLU A 293 4.35 6.24 -34.91
N LEU A 294 3.92 5.88 -33.67
CA LEU A 294 2.53 5.51 -33.42
C LEU A 294 1.60 6.73 -33.31
N LYS A 295 2.14 7.93 -33.22
CA LYS A 295 1.37 9.17 -33.10
C LYS A 295 0.43 9.39 -34.30
N GLU A 296 0.92 9.21 -35.51
CA GLU A 296 0.09 9.38 -36.70
C GLU A 296 -1.07 8.37 -36.76
N THR A 297 -0.81 7.11 -36.42
CA THR A 297 -1.83 6.05 -36.39
C THR A 297 -2.85 6.29 -35.28
N ALA A 298 -2.39 6.69 -34.11
CA ALA A 298 -3.26 7.01 -32.99
C ALA A 298 -4.11 8.25 -33.25
N GLY A 299 -3.56 9.26 -33.93
CA GLY A 299 -4.27 10.47 -34.34
C GLY A 299 -4.73 11.36 -33.18
N LEU A 300 -4.10 11.25 -32.04
CA LEU A 300 -4.23 12.17 -30.91
C LEU A 300 -2.95 12.99 -30.79
N GLU A 301 -3.09 14.24 -30.39
CA GLU A 301 -1.94 15.10 -30.08
C GLU A 301 -1.61 15.02 -28.59
N ILE A 302 -0.35 15.29 -28.25
CA ILE A 302 0.04 15.52 -26.85
C ILE A 302 -0.77 16.73 -26.34
N GLY A 303 -1.41 16.57 -25.19
CA GLY A 303 -2.33 17.55 -24.60
C GLY A 303 -3.80 17.34 -24.95
N ASP A 304 -4.14 16.44 -25.88
CA ASP A 304 -5.53 15.99 -26.04
C ASP A 304 -5.98 15.24 -24.78
N PHE A 305 -7.26 15.38 -24.40
CA PHE A 305 -7.77 14.67 -23.22
C PHE A 305 -9.04 13.88 -23.53
N ILE A 306 -9.08 12.65 -22.98
CA ILE A 306 -10.15 11.68 -23.18
C ILE A 306 -11.26 11.96 -22.18
N THR A 307 -12.52 11.98 -22.63
CA THR A 307 -13.71 12.22 -21.83
C THR A 307 -14.60 11.00 -21.67
N HIS A 308 -14.65 10.11 -22.69
CA HIS A 308 -15.44 8.88 -22.66
C HIS A 308 -14.63 7.72 -23.25
N ILE A 309 -14.87 6.54 -22.71
CA ILE A 309 -14.37 5.26 -23.22
C ILE A 309 -15.54 4.29 -23.34
N ASN A 310 -15.74 3.72 -24.54
CA ASN A 310 -16.84 2.79 -24.85
C ASN A 310 -18.22 3.34 -24.41
N GLY A 311 -18.45 4.64 -24.64
CA GLY A 311 -19.70 5.33 -24.34
C GLY A 311 -19.92 5.71 -22.87
N LYS A 312 -18.96 5.42 -21.96
CA LYS A 312 -19.03 5.78 -20.55
C LYS A 312 -18.10 6.95 -20.24
N GLU A 313 -18.55 7.88 -19.43
CA GLU A 313 -17.73 8.98 -18.91
C GLU A 313 -16.60 8.47 -18.04
N ILE A 314 -15.46 9.16 -18.05
CA ILE A 314 -14.26 8.77 -17.29
C ILE A 314 -14.56 8.70 -15.78
N GLU A 315 -15.26 9.70 -15.22
CA GLU A 315 -15.64 9.72 -13.80
C GLU A 315 -16.52 8.52 -13.41
N TYR A 316 -17.48 8.15 -14.28
CA TYR A 316 -18.32 6.97 -14.05
C TYR A 316 -17.48 5.68 -13.98
N ILE A 317 -16.50 5.54 -14.89
CA ILE A 317 -15.60 4.38 -14.92
C ILE A 317 -14.76 4.36 -13.63
N ILE A 318 -14.16 5.49 -13.26
CA ILE A 318 -13.35 5.63 -12.04
C ILE A 318 -14.15 5.18 -10.80
N ASP A 319 -15.37 5.71 -10.64
CA ASP A 319 -16.22 5.37 -9.50
C ASP A 319 -16.53 3.88 -9.41
N SER A 320 -16.67 3.21 -10.56
CA SER A 320 -16.96 1.78 -10.63
C SER A 320 -15.75 0.89 -10.27
N ILE A 321 -14.51 1.38 -10.40
CA ILE A 321 -13.30 0.58 -10.24
C ILE A 321 -12.42 1.00 -9.05
N LYS A 322 -12.58 2.20 -8.50
CA LYS A 322 -11.67 2.78 -7.49
C LYS A 322 -11.47 1.92 -6.24
N SER A 323 -12.48 1.11 -5.86
CA SER A 323 -12.38 0.19 -4.73
C SER A 323 -11.40 -0.97 -4.94
N TYR A 324 -10.97 -1.21 -6.18
CA TYR A 324 -9.96 -2.21 -6.54
C TYR A 324 -8.55 -1.63 -6.69
N TYR A 325 -8.35 -0.36 -6.28
CA TYR A 325 -7.06 0.32 -6.35
C TYR A 325 -6.60 0.75 -4.95
N PRO A 326 -5.88 -0.14 -4.24
CA PRO A 326 -5.26 0.22 -2.96
C PRO A 326 -4.35 1.44 -3.14
N ALA A 327 -4.57 2.45 -2.33
CA ALA A 327 -3.76 3.66 -2.37
C ALA A 327 -3.82 4.41 -1.03
N SER A 328 -2.72 5.02 -0.65
CA SER A 328 -2.63 5.80 0.58
C SER A 328 -3.31 7.16 0.45
N ASN A 329 -3.41 7.70 -0.77
CA ASN A 329 -4.10 8.95 -1.06
C ASN A 329 -4.68 8.95 -2.49
N GLU A 330 -5.48 9.96 -2.79
CA GLU A 330 -6.17 10.04 -4.07
C GLU A 330 -5.22 10.30 -5.24
N SER A 331 -4.13 11.05 -5.02
CA SER A 331 -3.10 11.29 -6.05
C SER A 331 -2.48 9.98 -6.54
N ALA A 332 -2.12 9.09 -5.61
CA ALA A 332 -1.62 7.75 -5.92
C ALA A 332 -2.68 6.90 -6.63
N ARG A 333 -3.94 6.91 -6.15
CA ARG A 333 -5.03 6.14 -6.77
C ARG A 333 -5.26 6.53 -8.22
N MET A 334 -5.36 7.83 -8.48
CA MET A 334 -5.59 8.36 -9.82
C MET A 334 -4.42 8.09 -10.77
N TYR A 335 -3.19 8.10 -10.27
CA TYR A 335 -2.01 7.72 -11.07
C TYR A 335 -2.13 6.28 -11.61
N TYR A 336 -2.51 5.31 -10.76
CA TYR A 336 -2.66 3.91 -11.20
C TYR A 336 -3.91 3.70 -12.06
N ILE A 337 -5.02 4.31 -11.72
CA ILE A 337 -6.25 4.22 -12.53
C ILE A 337 -6.02 4.77 -13.93
N ALA A 338 -5.34 5.90 -14.08
CA ALA A 338 -5.09 6.52 -15.38
C ALA A 338 -4.50 5.54 -16.40
N THR A 339 -3.47 4.79 -15.99
CA THR A 339 -2.80 3.81 -16.85
C THR A 339 -3.76 2.70 -17.31
N ASP A 340 -4.64 2.23 -16.42
CA ASP A 340 -5.53 1.10 -16.68
C ASP A 340 -6.79 1.52 -17.48
N LEU A 341 -7.19 2.80 -17.46
CA LEU A 341 -8.35 3.30 -18.22
C LEU A 341 -8.22 3.10 -19.73
N VAL A 342 -7.00 3.13 -20.27
CA VAL A 342 -6.73 2.99 -21.71
C VAL A 342 -6.22 1.59 -22.07
N ARG A 343 -6.70 0.58 -21.34
CA ARG A 343 -6.43 -0.86 -21.58
C ARG A 343 -7.70 -1.59 -21.96
N SER A 344 -7.57 -2.71 -22.68
CA SER A 344 -8.68 -3.63 -22.97
C SER A 344 -8.15 -4.98 -23.43
N ASN A 345 -8.99 -6.01 -23.41
CA ASN A 345 -8.74 -7.28 -24.09
C ASN A 345 -9.07 -7.22 -25.59
N ASN A 346 -9.80 -6.18 -26.02
CA ASN A 346 -10.13 -5.97 -27.42
C ASN A 346 -8.95 -5.33 -28.16
N HIS A 347 -8.93 -5.45 -29.49
CA HIS A 347 -7.94 -4.80 -30.34
C HIS A 347 -8.11 -3.27 -30.44
N SER A 348 -9.27 -2.75 -30.08
CA SER A 348 -9.59 -1.33 -30.08
C SER A 348 -10.55 -0.97 -28.95
N ILE A 349 -10.61 0.32 -28.63
CA ILE A 349 -11.62 0.93 -27.78
C ILE A 349 -12.17 2.17 -28.47
N HIS A 350 -13.47 2.42 -28.33
CA HIS A 350 -14.06 3.68 -28.78
C HIS A 350 -13.77 4.78 -27.77
N ILE A 351 -13.20 5.90 -28.19
CA ILE A 351 -12.93 7.05 -27.34
C ILE A 351 -13.60 8.32 -27.86
N VAL A 352 -14.06 9.16 -26.91
CA VAL A 352 -14.40 10.56 -27.16
C VAL A 352 -13.37 11.41 -26.46
N TYR A 353 -12.80 12.37 -27.17
CA TYR A 353 -11.71 13.20 -26.66
C TYR A 353 -11.84 14.65 -27.14
N ASN A 354 -11.24 15.56 -26.41
CA ASN A 354 -11.13 16.96 -26.79
C ASN A 354 -9.74 17.23 -27.37
N SER A 355 -9.72 17.80 -28.59
CA SER A 355 -8.50 18.22 -29.28
C SER A 355 -8.60 19.68 -29.63
N SER A 356 -7.81 20.53 -28.99
CA SER A 356 -7.81 21.98 -29.20
C SER A 356 -9.23 22.62 -29.13
N GLY A 357 -10.01 22.20 -28.11
CA GLY A 357 -11.37 22.72 -27.85
C GLY A 357 -12.47 22.07 -28.73
N LYS A 358 -12.13 21.12 -29.59
CA LYS A 358 -13.10 20.38 -30.44
C LYS A 358 -13.28 18.97 -29.91
N ILE A 359 -14.54 18.57 -29.77
CA ILE A 359 -14.90 17.18 -29.43
C ILE A 359 -14.76 16.32 -30.68
N LYS A 360 -14.00 15.24 -30.56
CA LYS A 360 -13.77 14.23 -31.59
C LYS A 360 -14.04 12.84 -31.01
N GLN A 361 -14.28 11.88 -31.92
CA GLN A 361 -14.42 10.47 -31.54
C GLN A 361 -13.73 9.56 -32.53
N LYS A 362 -13.24 8.40 -32.06
CA LYS A 362 -12.63 7.40 -32.94
C LYS A 362 -12.51 6.04 -32.26
N GLU A 363 -12.28 5.01 -33.08
CA GLU A 363 -11.74 3.73 -32.63
C GLU A 363 -10.22 3.87 -32.48
N LEU A 364 -9.73 3.69 -31.25
CA LEU A 364 -8.33 3.70 -30.90
C LEU A 364 -7.78 2.27 -30.92
N THR A 365 -6.79 2.00 -31.74
CA THR A 365 -6.09 0.71 -31.79
C THR A 365 -5.26 0.51 -30.54
N LEU A 366 -5.33 -0.70 -29.95
CA LEU A 366 -4.55 -1.13 -28.80
C LEU A 366 -3.51 -2.17 -29.22
N TYR A 367 -2.38 -2.17 -28.54
CA TYR A 367 -1.18 -2.94 -28.85
C TYR A 367 -0.83 -3.91 -27.72
N GLU A 368 -0.15 -5.00 -28.05
CA GLU A 368 0.49 -5.84 -27.03
C GLU A 368 1.61 -5.05 -26.34
N ARG A 369 1.88 -5.40 -25.09
CA ARG A 369 2.93 -4.76 -24.28
C ARG A 369 4.32 -4.83 -24.95
N SER A 370 4.63 -5.97 -25.59
CA SER A 370 5.86 -6.19 -26.34
C SER A 370 6.06 -5.24 -27.52
N ASP A 371 4.95 -4.78 -28.12
CA ASP A 371 5.00 -3.91 -29.29
C ASP A 371 5.28 -2.44 -28.93
N LEU A 372 5.13 -2.07 -27.65
CA LEU A 372 5.18 -0.68 -27.18
C LEU A 372 6.51 -0.27 -26.52
N ASN A 373 7.48 -1.18 -26.36
CA ASN A 373 8.74 -0.90 -25.65
C ASN A 373 8.53 -0.30 -24.24
N MET A 374 7.44 -0.68 -23.55
CA MET A 374 7.07 -0.09 -22.25
C MET A 374 8.10 -0.33 -21.15
N ASN A 375 9.02 -1.26 -21.35
CA ASN A 375 10.08 -1.63 -20.39
C ASN A 375 11.44 -1.03 -20.76
N GLU A 376 11.55 -0.18 -21.78
CA GLU A 376 12.83 0.46 -22.09
C GLU A 376 13.27 1.30 -20.91
N ILE A 377 14.42 0.91 -20.33
CA ILE A 377 15.11 1.72 -19.34
C ILE A 377 15.52 3.00 -20.04
N SER A 378 15.20 4.13 -19.44
CA SER A 378 15.65 5.42 -19.93
C SER A 378 17.17 5.41 -20.14
N ASN A 379 17.62 5.73 -21.36
CA ASN A 379 19.04 5.90 -21.65
C ASN A 379 19.55 7.29 -21.19
N LYS A 380 18.80 7.99 -20.35
CA LYS A 380 19.18 9.29 -19.81
C LYS A 380 20.44 9.14 -18.95
N LEU A 381 21.33 10.11 -19.08
CA LEU A 381 22.43 10.26 -18.13
C LEU A 381 21.86 10.53 -16.74
N SER A 382 22.48 9.94 -15.72
CA SER A 382 22.05 10.13 -14.32
C SER A 382 22.30 11.54 -13.81
N TYR A 383 23.20 12.29 -14.46
CA TYR A 383 23.48 13.69 -14.12
C TYR A 383 23.92 14.48 -15.36
N ASP A 384 23.67 15.79 -15.32
CA ASP A 384 24.03 16.74 -16.37
C ASP A 384 24.25 18.16 -15.78
N SER A 385 24.82 19.06 -16.58
CA SER A 385 25.06 20.46 -16.23
C SER A 385 24.19 21.37 -17.08
N ILE A 386 23.28 22.11 -16.44
CA ILE A 386 22.43 23.11 -17.10
C ILE A 386 23.21 24.44 -17.08
N MET A 387 23.69 24.89 -18.23
CA MET A 387 24.45 26.14 -18.36
C MET A 387 23.53 27.36 -18.18
N ILE A 388 23.89 28.29 -17.32
CA ILE A 388 23.14 29.53 -17.06
C ILE A 388 23.67 30.66 -17.96
N ASP A 389 24.96 30.74 -18.11
CA ASP A 389 25.60 31.79 -18.91
C ASP A 389 26.82 31.24 -19.69
N LYS A 390 27.45 32.16 -20.49
CA LYS A 390 28.64 31.80 -21.27
C LYS A 390 29.92 31.70 -20.46
N ASP A 391 29.88 32.14 -19.18
CA ASP A 391 31.05 32.31 -18.31
C ASP A 391 31.23 31.16 -17.30
N SER A 392 30.73 29.96 -17.61
CA SER A 392 30.87 28.73 -16.81
C SER A 392 29.99 28.58 -15.55
N MET A 393 29.02 29.46 -15.31
CA MET A 393 28.04 29.24 -14.24
C MET A 393 27.00 28.20 -14.65
N PHE A 394 26.79 27.19 -13.83
CA PHE A 394 25.90 26.09 -14.14
C PHE A 394 25.09 25.61 -12.93
N ILE A 395 23.98 24.91 -13.20
CA ILE A 395 23.19 24.16 -12.23
C ILE A 395 23.46 22.67 -12.47
N GLY A 396 23.77 21.92 -11.41
CA GLY A 396 23.85 20.46 -11.49
C GLY A 396 22.42 19.87 -11.54
N TYR A 397 22.19 18.98 -12.48
CA TYR A 397 20.94 18.18 -12.55
C TYR A 397 21.27 16.71 -12.31
N ILE A 398 20.50 16.06 -11.44
CA ILE A 398 20.65 14.64 -11.10
C ILE A 398 19.27 14.00 -11.19
N THR A 399 19.14 12.94 -11.99
CA THR A 399 17.95 12.07 -11.93
C THR A 399 18.28 10.80 -11.15
N LEU A 400 17.42 10.42 -10.22
CA LEU A 400 17.59 9.17 -9.48
C LEU A 400 17.12 7.93 -10.26
N GLU A 401 16.46 8.11 -11.41
CA GLU A 401 15.98 7.02 -12.27
C GLU A 401 17.11 6.08 -12.71
N THR A 402 18.25 6.65 -13.07
CA THR A 402 19.39 5.92 -13.66
C THR A 402 20.66 6.00 -12.81
N ILE A 403 20.63 6.64 -11.64
CA ILE A 403 21.81 6.85 -10.80
C ILE A 403 22.46 5.54 -10.38
N ASN A 404 23.81 5.53 -10.43
CA ASN A 404 24.64 4.43 -9.97
C ASN A 404 25.49 4.87 -8.77
N GLU A 405 25.70 3.99 -7.81
CA GLU A 405 26.48 4.28 -6.60
C GLU A 405 27.93 4.69 -6.94
N THR A 406 28.51 4.10 -7.99
CA THR A 406 29.87 4.44 -8.45
C THR A 406 30.01 5.87 -8.97
N GLU A 407 28.91 6.51 -9.38
CA GLU A 407 28.89 7.88 -9.91
C GLU A 407 28.85 8.94 -8.81
N ILE A 408 28.42 8.60 -7.60
CA ILE A 408 28.15 9.56 -6.50
C ILE A 408 29.40 10.38 -6.17
N SER A 409 30.57 9.75 -6.08
CA SER A 409 31.82 10.44 -5.79
C SER A 409 32.20 11.44 -6.89
N HIS A 410 31.93 11.07 -8.15
CA HIS A 410 32.17 11.96 -9.30
C HIS A 410 31.17 13.12 -9.31
N ILE A 411 29.90 12.86 -9.10
CA ILE A 411 28.82 13.87 -9.00
C ILE A 411 29.17 14.92 -7.93
N LYS A 412 29.52 14.48 -6.72
CA LYS A 412 29.93 15.39 -5.62
C LYS A 412 31.09 16.29 -6.00
N LYS A 413 32.11 15.75 -6.68
CA LYS A 413 33.25 16.51 -7.10
C LYS A 413 32.90 17.50 -8.21
N SER A 414 32.14 17.07 -9.21
CA SER A 414 31.79 17.88 -10.39
C SER A 414 30.86 19.04 -10.02
N PHE A 415 29.95 18.85 -9.08
CA PHE A 415 28.92 19.83 -8.71
C PHE A 415 29.27 20.68 -7.48
N MET A 416 30.50 20.54 -6.93
CA MET A 416 30.92 21.31 -5.76
C MET A 416 30.84 22.84 -5.97
N ASN A 417 31.05 23.31 -7.20
CA ASN A 417 31.03 24.72 -7.57
C ASN A 417 29.76 25.11 -8.35
N ALA A 418 28.76 24.24 -8.45
CA ALA A 418 27.49 24.58 -9.09
C ALA A 418 26.78 25.70 -8.31
N LYS A 419 26.02 26.56 -8.98
CA LYS A 419 25.20 27.60 -8.36
C LYS A 419 24.11 26.99 -7.49
N GLY A 420 23.57 25.86 -7.91
CA GLY A 420 22.61 25.04 -7.22
C GLY A 420 22.58 23.63 -7.80
N ILE A 421 21.88 22.74 -7.14
CA ILE A 421 21.68 21.36 -7.62
C ILE A 421 20.18 21.07 -7.65
N ILE A 422 19.71 20.44 -8.72
CA ILE A 422 18.36 19.91 -8.86
C ILE A 422 18.46 18.39 -8.76
N ILE A 423 17.65 17.77 -7.89
CA ILE A 423 17.50 16.32 -7.82
C ILE A 423 16.07 15.96 -8.21
N ASP A 424 15.95 15.18 -9.28
CA ASP A 424 14.66 14.70 -9.79
C ASP A 424 14.36 13.30 -9.23
N ILE A 425 13.32 13.21 -8.40
CA ILE A 425 12.83 11.96 -7.77
C ILE A 425 11.42 11.63 -8.28
N ARG A 426 11.00 12.13 -9.42
CA ARG A 426 9.74 11.77 -10.06
C ARG A 426 9.70 10.31 -10.55
N ASN A 427 10.83 9.62 -10.46
CA ASN A 427 10.98 8.20 -10.77
C ASN A 427 11.55 7.44 -9.57
N TYR A 428 11.33 6.12 -9.52
CA TYR A 428 11.88 5.29 -8.46
C TYR A 428 13.42 5.22 -8.58
N PRO A 429 14.17 5.46 -7.47
CA PRO A 429 15.63 5.48 -7.51
C PRO A 429 16.25 4.14 -7.93
N ALA A 430 17.21 4.21 -8.85
CA ALA A 430 17.96 3.05 -9.32
C ALA A 430 18.84 2.44 -8.23
N THR A 431 19.29 3.27 -7.30
CA THR A 431 20.22 2.91 -6.22
C THR A 431 19.80 3.62 -4.93
N PHE A 432 20.11 3.00 -3.78
CA PHE A 432 19.79 3.55 -2.47
C PHE A 432 20.80 4.63 -2.07
N VAL A 433 20.42 5.89 -2.17
CA VAL A 433 21.33 7.04 -2.01
C VAL A 433 21.05 7.99 -0.82
N PRO A 434 20.10 7.72 0.11
CA PRO A 434 19.79 8.68 1.18
C PRO A 434 21.00 9.08 2.02
N PHE A 435 21.90 8.15 2.30
CA PHE A 435 23.11 8.40 3.11
C PHE A 435 24.28 8.91 2.26
N SER A 436 24.57 8.20 1.17
CA SER A 436 25.75 8.50 0.34
C SER A 436 25.65 9.87 -0.34
N LEU A 437 24.47 10.26 -0.82
CA LEU A 437 24.24 11.56 -1.45
C LEU A 437 23.66 12.59 -0.47
N GLY A 438 22.75 12.20 0.43
CA GLY A 438 22.08 13.13 1.34
C GLY A 438 23.04 13.85 2.28
N ASN A 439 24.06 13.17 2.76
CA ASN A 439 25.05 13.78 3.64
C ASN A 439 25.87 14.91 2.96
N TYR A 440 25.87 14.99 1.63
CA TYR A 440 26.57 16.01 0.85
C TYR A 440 25.95 17.41 1.00
N PHE A 441 24.69 17.50 1.44
CA PHE A 441 23.93 18.74 1.55
C PHE A 441 23.80 19.26 2.98
N THR A 442 24.53 18.72 3.94
CA THR A 442 24.45 19.11 5.35
C THR A 442 25.80 19.50 5.92
N SER A 443 25.83 20.59 6.70
CA SER A 443 27.02 21.01 7.48
C SER A 443 27.24 20.20 8.74
N LYS A 444 26.17 19.54 9.22
CA LYS A 444 26.14 18.79 10.46
C LYS A 444 25.45 17.45 10.26
N ARG A 445 25.74 16.50 11.12
CA ARG A 445 24.98 15.26 11.22
C ARG A 445 23.58 15.60 11.77
N LYS A 446 22.52 15.42 10.96
CA LYS A 446 21.14 15.69 11.32
C LYS A 446 20.30 14.41 11.25
N PRO A 447 19.35 14.20 12.17
CA PRO A 447 18.34 13.17 12.00
C PRO A 447 17.37 13.57 10.89
N PHE A 448 16.88 12.61 10.11
CA PHE A 448 15.92 12.87 9.04
C PHE A 448 14.72 11.93 9.04
N ALA A 449 14.83 10.77 9.72
CA ALA A 449 13.74 9.81 9.82
C ALA A 449 13.72 9.11 11.20
N ARG A 450 12.59 8.50 11.52
CA ARG A 450 12.37 7.66 12.68
C ARG A 450 11.40 6.54 12.29
N PHE A 451 11.62 5.34 12.80
CA PHE A 451 10.77 4.19 12.50
C PHE A 451 9.97 3.74 13.70
N THR A 452 8.83 3.08 13.46
CA THR A 452 8.20 2.22 14.45
C THR A 452 8.44 0.76 14.11
N THR A 453 8.58 -0.07 15.14
CA THR A 453 8.70 -1.52 14.99
C THR A 453 7.67 -2.22 15.86
N ALA A 454 7.06 -3.27 15.31
CA ALA A 454 6.13 -4.12 16.06
C ALA A 454 6.85 -4.87 17.19
N ASN A 455 6.21 -4.96 18.35
CA ASN A 455 6.65 -5.81 19.44
C ASN A 455 6.05 -7.21 19.29
N LEU A 456 6.85 -8.18 18.82
CA LEU A 456 6.36 -9.55 18.59
C LEU A 456 5.96 -10.28 19.88
N ASN A 457 6.44 -9.83 21.03
CA ASN A 457 6.05 -10.37 22.36
C ASN A 457 4.77 -9.69 22.91
N ASN A 458 4.29 -8.64 22.27
CA ASN A 458 3.05 -7.95 22.59
C ASN A 458 2.38 -7.46 21.29
N PRO A 459 1.77 -8.36 20.50
CA PRO A 459 1.17 -8.03 19.22
C PRO A 459 0.17 -6.87 19.31
N GLY A 460 0.29 -5.91 18.40
CA GLY A 460 -0.46 -4.63 18.44
C GLY A 460 0.29 -3.49 19.14
N GLU A 461 1.41 -3.77 19.82
CA GLU A 461 2.28 -2.74 20.37
C GLU A 461 3.34 -2.32 19.35
N PHE A 462 3.48 -1.01 19.15
CA PHE A 462 4.55 -0.44 18.31
C PHE A 462 5.38 0.55 19.11
N ASN A 463 6.69 0.42 18.97
CA ASN A 463 7.65 1.26 19.66
C ASN A 463 8.49 2.05 18.66
N PHE A 464 8.77 3.31 18.95
CA PHE A 464 9.71 4.07 18.15
C PHE A 464 11.14 3.52 18.26
N SER A 465 11.79 3.39 17.12
CA SER A 465 13.24 3.23 17.03
C SER A 465 13.96 4.52 17.41
N ARG A 466 15.28 4.45 17.46
CA ARG A 466 16.13 5.65 17.48
C ARG A 466 16.00 6.41 16.16
N ASN A 467 16.25 7.72 16.18
CA ASN A 467 16.30 8.53 14.97
C ASN A 467 17.39 8.04 14.03
N VAL A 468 17.09 8.03 12.74
CA VAL A 468 18.07 7.79 11.67
C VAL A 468 18.72 9.11 11.30
N SER A 469 20.03 9.14 11.25
CA SER A 469 20.82 10.33 10.90
C SER A 469 21.91 9.96 9.90
N PHE A 470 22.48 10.98 9.24
CA PHE A 470 23.66 10.79 8.39
C PHE A 470 24.85 10.37 9.26
N LEU A 471 25.45 9.24 8.94
CA LEU A 471 26.67 8.73 9.55
C LEU A 471 27.85 9.03 8.62
N ASP A 472 29.04 9.31 9.20
CA ASP A 472 30.26 9.56 8.43
C ASP A 472 30.79 8.30 7.73
N ASN A 473 30.36 7.10 8.15
CA ASN A 473 30.75 5.83 7.56
C ASN A 473 29.52 5.02 7.15
N ASP A 474 29.37 4.74 5.87
CA ASP A 474 28.32 3.90 5.27
C ASP A 474 28.35 2.41 5.71
N ALA A 475 29.38 2.00 6.47
CA ALA A 475 29.57 0.62 6.89
C ALA A 475 28.81 0.28 8.18
N GLY A 476 27.51 0.03 8.07
CA GLY A 476 26.81 -0.88 8.99
C GLY A 476 26.12 -0.31 10.23
N ASN A 477 26.31 0.95 10.62
CA ASN A 477 25.60 1.55 11.76
C ASN A 477 24.60 2.62 11.32
N ARG A 478 23.49 2.19 10.74
CA ARG A 478 22.39 3.07 10.29
C ARG A 478 21.62 3.73 11.44
N TYR A 479 21.88 3.35 12.70
CA TYR A 479 21.18 3.83 13.87
C TYR A 479 22.14 4.47 14.88
N SER A 480 22.17 5.80 14.92
CA SER A 480 22.94 6.53 15.95
C SER A 480 22.09 6.77 17.19
N SER A 481 22.66 6.46 18.35
CA SER A 481 21.98 6.66 19.66
C SER A 481 22.02 8.12 20.15
N ASN A 482 22.86 8.97 19.59
CA ASN A 482 23.09 10.31 20.10
C ASN A 482 22.67 11.36 19.08
N ILE A 483 21.70 12.19 19.45
CA ILE A 483 21.16 13.33 18.69
C ILE A 483 22.14 14.53 18.79
N PHE A 484 23.43 14.30 18.89
CA PHE A 484 24.36 15.42 18.89
C PHE A 484 24.67 15.84 17.47
N GLU A 485 24.29 17.07 17.13
CA GLU A 485 24.73 17.74 15.93
C GLU A 485 26.26 17.96 15.99
N THR A 486 27.02 17.06 15.41
CA THR A 486 28.48 17.22 15.33
C THR A 486 28.86 17.89 14.01
N PRO A 487 29.71 18.93 14.02
CA PRO A 487 30.22 19.53 12.82
C PRO A 487 30.95 18.49 11.94
N ARG A 488 30.82 18.62 10.64
CA ARG A 488 31.58 17.79 9.68
C ARG A 488 32.97 18.38 9.42
N SER A 489 33.91 17.48 9.20
CA SER A 489 35.28 17.84 8.75
C SER A 489 35.40 17.87 7.22
N GLU A 490 34.48 17.22 6.49
CA GLU A 490 34.51 17.12 5.03
C GLU A 490 33.79 18.29 4.35
N LYS A 491 34.23 18.60 3.13
CA LYS A 491 33.56 19.58 2.28
C LYS A 491 32.17 19.10 1.92
N TYR A 492 31.18 19.99 2.01
CA TYR A 492 29.80 19.75 1.65
C TYR A 492 29.29 20.84 0.72
N PHE A 493 28.22 20.58 -0.01
CA PHE A 493 27.63 21.55 -0.92
C PHE A 493 26.85 22.61 -0.13
N GLN A 494 27.15 23.89 -0.34
CA GLN A 494 26.54 25.00 0.38
C GLN A 494 25.47 25.74 -0.44
N GLY A 495 25.42 25.49 -1.74
CA GLY A 495 24.42 26.07 -2.64
C GLY A 495 23.02 25.56 -2.37
N LYS A 496 22.06 26.09 -3.12
CA LYS A 496 20.67 25.68 -3.01
C LYS A 496 20.44 24.31 -3.63
N LEU A 497 19.79 23.43 -2.90
CA LEU A 497 19.28 22.16 -3.39
C LEU A 497 17.77 22.28 -3.67
N VAL A 498 17.31 21.93 -4.87
CA VAL A 498 15.89 21.81 -5.20
C VAL A 498 15.60 20.35 -5.53
N VAL A 499 14.64 19.77 -4.83
CA VAL A 499 14.19 18.39 -5.03
C VAL A 499 12.82 18.39 -5.69
N ILE A 500 12.68 17.67 -6.81
CA ILE A 500 11.41 17.56 -7.54
C ILE A 500 10.74 16.24 -7.21
N VAL A 501 9.49 16.31 -6.74
CA VAL A 501 8.65 15.15 -6.39
C VAL A 501 7.28 15.24 -7.08
N ASN A 502 6.61 14.11 -7.26
CA ASN A 502 5.25 14.06 -7.78
C ASN A 502 4.50 12.78 -7.31
N GLU A 503 3.35 12.50 -7.90
CA GLU A 503 2.52 11.31 -7.65
C GLU A 503 3.17 9.96 -8.05
N GLU A 504 4.33 9.96 -8.66
CA GLU A 504 5.13 8.76 -8.96
C GLU A 504 6.15 8.45 -7.85
N THR A 505 6.45 9.45 -7.00
CA THR A 505 7.39 9.32 -5.89
C THR A 505 6.78 8.46 -4.78
N ILE A 506 7.38 7.29 -4.52
CA ILE A 506 6.89 6.31 -3.52
C ILE A 506 8.04 5.64 -2.76
N SER A 507 7.78 5.22 -1.52
CA SER A 507 8.64 4.29 -0.76
C SER A 507 10.08 4.82 -0.63
N GLN A 508 11.10 4.08 -1.11
CA GLN A 508 12.51 4.51 -1.10
C GLN A 508 12.71 5.94 -1.65
N ALA A 509 11.89 6.37 -2.62
CA ALA A 509 11.95 7.73 -3.16
C ALA A 509 11.49 8.75 -2.12
N GLU A 510 10.42 8.47 -1.36
CA GLU A 510 9.94 9.32 -0.27
C GLU A 510 10.95 9.39 0.87
N TYR A 511 11.50 8.24 1.29
CA TYR A 511 12.57 8.18 2.28
C TYR A 511 13.82 8.97 1.85
N THR A 512 14.18 8.90 0.58
CA THR A 512 15.29 9.67 0.00
C THR A 512 15.00 11.18 0.02
N ALA A 513 13.78 11.57 -0.29
CA ALA A 513 13.35 12.97 -0.19
C ALA A 513 13.37 13.48 1.25
N MET A 514 13.03 12.65 2.25
CA MET A 514 13.17 13.00 3.68
C MET A 514 14.63 13.29 4.04
N ALA A 515 15.56 12.46 3.55
CA ALA A 515 17.00 12.67 3.76
C ALA A 515 17.47 14.00 3.13
N PHE A 516 17.06 14.31 1.91
CA PHE A 516 17.41 15.57 1.26
C PHE A 516 16.76 16.79 1.92
N ARG A 517 15.54 16.66 2.45
CA ARG A 517 14.87 17.71 3.24
C ARG A 517 15.69 18.15 4.45
N ALA A 518 16.47 17.27 5.04
CA ALA A 518 17.36 17.60 6.15
C ALA A 518 18.59 18.44 5.72
N GLY A 519 18.81 18.67 4.42
CA GLY A 519 19.86 19.55 3.89
C GLY A 519 19.73 20.97 4.44
N ASP A 520 20.87 21.70 4.51
CA ASP A 520 20.91 23.04 5.10
C ASP A 520 20.17 24.09 4.26
N ASN A 521 20.12 23.90 2.94
CA ASN A 521 19.53 24.85 1.99
C ASN A 521 18.69 24.10 0.94
N THR A 522 17.74 23.31 1.40
CA THR A 522 16.88 22.47 0.55
C THR A 522 15.48 23.05 0.41
N VAL A 523 14.96 23.01 -0.82
CA VAL A 523 13.56 23.30 -1.16
C VAL A 523 13.01 22.10 -1.93
N ILE A 524 11.88 21.56 -1.50
CA ILE A 524 11.15 20.50 -2.23
C ILE A 524 10.01 21.13 -3.01
N ILE A 525 9.90 20.82 -4.30
CA ILE A 525 8.84 21.32 -5.17
C ILE A 525 8.13 20.17 -5.87
N GLY A 526 6.93 20.42 -6.34
CA GLY A 526 6.14 19.46 -7.11
C GLY A 526 4.75 19.24 -6.55
N SER A 527 4.28 18.01 -6.54
CA SER A 527 2.95 17.62 -6.04
C SER A 527 3.06 16.55 -4.94
N GLN A 528 1.93 16.24 -4.32
CA GLN A 528 1.83 15.22 -3.28
C GLN A 528 2.34 13.87 -3.78
N THR A 529 3.23 13.24 -3.01
CA THR A 529 3.75 11.90 -3.27
C THR A 529 2.76 10.82 -2.81
N GLN A 530 3.10 9.56 -3.02
CA GLN A 530 2.13 8.47 -2.80
C GLN A 530 1.77 8.21 -1.33
N GLY A 531 2.57 8.64 -0.38
CA GLY A 531 2.28 8.50 1.04
C GLY A 531 2.33 7.03 1.52
N ALA A 532 3.25 6.24 0.99
CA ALA A 532 3.53 4.87 1.39
C ALA A 532 5.03 4.66 1.46
N ASP A 533 5.57 4.94 2.62
CA ASP A 533 6.99 4.77 2.92
C ASP A 533 7.21 3.53 3.82
N GLY A 534 8.41 3.01 3.85
CA GLY A 534 8.79 1.85 4.63
C GLY A 534 8.77 0.53 3.84
N ASN A 535 9.33 -0.51 4.46
CA ASN A 535 9.49 -1.80 3.81
C ASN A 535 8.19 -2.58 3.74
N VAL A 536 7.98 -3.28 2.62
CA VAL A 536 6.79 -4.10 2.39
C VAL A 536 6.91 -5.43 3.13
N SER A 537 5.85 -5.79 3.85
CA SER A 537 5.61 -7.14 4.35
C SER A 537 4.53 -7.82 3.50
N PHE A 538 4.73 -9.10 3.19
CA PHE A 538 3.78 -9.86 2.38
C PHE A 538 3.00 -10.84 3.24
N ILE A 539 1.68 -10.87 3.06
CA ILE A 539 0.73 -11.74 3.73
C ILE A 539 0.37 -12.89 2.79
N PRO A 540 0.82 -14.13 3.05
CA PRO A 540 0.39 -15.29 2.28
C PRO A 540 -1.09 -15.61 2.53
N LEU A 541 -1.86 -15.81 1.48
CA LEU A 541 -3.30 -16.08 1.55
C LEU A 541 -3.67 -17.35 0.76
N PRO A 542 -4.72 -18.07 1.18
CA PRO A 542 -5.30 -19.14 0.38
C PRO A 542 -5.57 -18.73 -1.07
N GLY A 543 -5.41 -19.67 -1.99
CA GLY A 543 -5.45 -19.37 -3.43
C GLY A 543 -4.08 -19.08 -4.03
N GLY A 544 -3.01 -19.24 -3.26
CA GLY A 544 -1.66 -18.89 -3.66
C GLY A 544 -1.43 -17.39 -3.80
N LEU A 545 -2.26 -16.57 -3.17
CA LEU A 545 -2.17 -15.13 -3.22
C LEU A 545 -1.21 -14.58 -2.16
N LYS A 546 -0.68 -13.38 -2.42
CA LYS A 546 0.07 -12.59 -1.43
C LYS A 546 -0.35 -11.13 -1.52
N ALA A 547 -0.70 -10.54 -0.40
CA ALA A 547 -1.01 -9.11 -0.30
C ALA A 547 0.13 -8.38 0.41
N GLY A 548 0.56 -7.23 -0.14
CA GLY A 548 1.57 -6.37 0.49
C GLY A 548 0.95 -5.44 1.53
N ILE A 549 1.76 -5.01 2.49
CA ILE A 549 1.46 -3.91 3.41
C ILE A 549 2.75 -3.18 3.78
N SER A 550 2.66 -1.93 4.18
CA SER A 550 3.77 -1.23 4.85
C SER A 550 4.05 -1.93 6.19
N GLY A 551 5.19 -2.59 6.32
CA GLY A 551 5.53 -3.42 7.49
C GLY A 551 6.16 -2.64 8.64
N ILE A 552 6.70 -1.45 8.39
CA ILE A 552 7.24 -0.53 9.39
C ILE A 552 6.66 0.86 9.22
N GLY A 553 6.49 1.57 10.33
CA GLY A 553 6.08 2.97 10.30
C GLY A 553 7.29 3.88 10.08
N VAL A 554 7.13 4.88 9.18
CA VAL A 554 8.14 5.89 8.88
C VAL A 554 7.63 7.28 9.26
N TYR A 555 8.45 8.00 9.98
CA TYR A 555 8.10 9.30 10.55
C TYR A 555 9.28 10.26 10.41
N TYR A 556 8.99 11.55 10.40
CA TYR A 556 10.01 12.56 10.66
C TYR A 556 10.54 12.45 12.12
N PRO A 557 11.72 12.99 12.42
CA PRO A 557 12.30 12.92 13.78
C PRO A 557 11.41 13.51 14.87
N ASP A 558 10.55 14.47 14.51
CA ASP A 558 9.57 15.11 15.41
C ASP A 558 8.28 14.27 15.62
N GLY A 559 8.18 13.11 14.97
CA GLY A 559 7.04 12.19 15.10
C GLY A 559 5.92 12.43 14.08
N ARG A 560 6.01 13.42 13.18
CA ARG A 560 5.04 13.57 12.09
C ARG A 560 5.16 12.39 11.12
N GLY A 561 4.02 11.76 10.79
CA GLY A 561 3.96 10.62 9.87
C GLY A 561 4.05 11.05 8.41
N THR A 562 4.52 10.12 7.57
CA THR A 562 4.51 10.24 6.10
C THR A 562 3.36 9.47 5.46
N GLN A 563 2.84 8.44 6.13
CA GLN A 563 1.77 7.61 5.59
C GLN A 563 0.54 8.43 5.23
N ARG A 564 -0.05 8.18 4.07
CA ARG A 564 -1.17 8.88 3.43
C ARG A 564 -0.87 10.33 3.01
N ILE A 565 0.01 11.01 3.71
CA ILE A 565 0.37 12.42 3.46
C ILE A 565 1.44 12.53 2.38
N GLY A 566 2.43 11.63 2.43
CA GLY A 566 3.61 11.69 1.58
C GLY A 566 4.60 12.80 1.95
N ILE A 567 5.45 13.13 1.02
CA ILE A 567 6.35 14.28 1.12
C ILE A 567 5.58 15.51 0.67
N VAL A 568 5.30 16.41 1.61
CA VAL A 568 4.62 17.68 1.30
C VAL A 568 5.66 18.63 0.68
N PRO A 569 5.47 19.08 -0.58
CA PRO A 569 6.39 20.05 -1.18
C PRO A 569 6.31 21.41 -0.47
N ASP A 570 7.42 22.13 -0.43
CA ASP A 570 7.48 23.50 0.10
C ASP A 570 6.81 24.48 -0.88
N ILE A 571 6.88 24.16 -2.17
CA ILE A 571 6.22 24.90 -3.24
C ILE A 571 5.47 23.92 -4.14
N GLU A 572 4.14 24.03 -4.18
CA GLU A 572 3.34 23.21 -5.09
C GLU A 572 3.52 23.68 -6.53
N VAL A 573 3.90 22.76 -7.41
CA VAL A 573 4.01 22.95 -8.85
C VAL A 573 3.44 21.73 -9.54
N LYS A 574 2.46 21.95 -10.42
CA LYS A 574 1.85 20.87 -11.22
C LYS A 574 1.99 21.20 -12.69
N PRO A 575 2.16 20.19 -13.55
CA PRO A 575 2.13 20.41 -14.98
C PRO A 575 0.75 20.91 -15.45
N THR A 576 0.74 21.79 -16.44
CA THR A 576 -0.48 22.25 -17.10
C THR A 576 -0.63 21.58 -18.48
N ILE A 577 -1.88 21.48 -18.98
CA ILE A 577 -2.12 20.98 -20.34
C ILE A 577 -1.35 21.85 -21.35
N LYS A 578 -1.34 23.18 -21.13
CA LYS A 578 -0.60 24.10 -22.00
C LYS A 578 0.90 23.85 -21.95
N GLY A 579 1.48 23.64 -20.75
CA GLY A 579 2.92 23.34 -20.60
C GLY A 579 3.30 22.05 -21.32
N ILE A 580 2.46 21.02 -21.22
CA ILE A 580 2.66 19.75 -21.93
C ILE A 580 2.61 19.93 -23.45
N ILE A 581 1.64 20.69 -23.98
CA ILE A 581 1.55 21.02 -25.40
C ILE A 581 2.80 21.78 -25.87
N ASP A 582 3.27 22.72 -25.09
CA ASP A 582 4.46 23.54 -25.39
C ASP A 582 5.78 22.75 -25.22
N GLY A 583 5.73 21.47 -24.78
CA GLY A 583 6.91 20.63 -24.52
C GLY A 583 7.76 21.10 -23.31
N LYS A 584 7.15 21.78 -22.35
CA LYS A 584 7.80 22.34 -21.17
C LYS A 584 7.78 21.36 -20.00
N ASP A 585 8.88 21.30 -19.27
CA ASP A 585 8.93 20.73 -17.91
C ASP A 585 8.80 21.89 -16.91
N GLU A 586 7.55 22.25 -16.56
CA GLU A 586 7.25 23.38 -15.68
C GLU A 586 7.85 23.20 -14.27
N LEU A 587 8.04 21.94 -13.82
CA LEU A 587 8.69 21.65 -12.55
C LEU A 587 10.21 21.93 -12.64
N LEU A 588 10.84 21.51 -13.72
CA LEU A 588 12.27 21.78 -13.97
C LEU A 588 12.51 23.28 -14.16
N GLU A 589 11.67 23.95 -14.95
CA GLU A 589 11.75 25.41 -15.13
C GLU A 589 11.65 26.17 -13.80
N LYS A 590 10.72 25.74 -12.92
CA LYS A 590 10.56 26.33 -11.58
C LYS A 590 11.75 26.05 -10.68
N ALA A 591 12.34 24.87 -10.74
CA ALA A 591 13.56 24.55 -10.00
C ALA A 591 14.73 25.47 -10.39
N ILE A 592 14.90 25.69 -11.70
CA ILE A 592 15.93 26.61 -12.25
C ILE A 592 15.64 28.05 -11.79
N GLU A 593 14.40 28.51 -11.83
CA GLU A 593 13.98 29.83 -11.33
C GLU A 593 14.37 30.01 -9.86
N ILE A 594 14.04 29.03 -8.99
CA ILE A 594 14.33 29.08 -7.55
C ILE A 594 15.84 29.19 -7.27
N ILE A 595 16.68 28.47 -8.03
CA ILE A 595 18.12 28.54 -7.89
C ILE A 595 18.65 29.91 -8.36
N ASN A 596 18.00 30.52 -9.35
CA ASN A 596 18.42 31.81 -9.91
C ASN A 596 17.94 33.03 -9.10
N GLN A 597 16.93 32.87 -8.24
CA GLN A 597 16.52 33.92 -7.31
C GLN A 597 17.67 34.24 -6.33
N LYS A 598 17.90 35.54 -6.10
CA LYS A 598 18.97 36.06 -5.22
C LYS A 598 18.59 35.86 -3.73
#